data_ef5f1ea1a9a6fada8d6a7034a40558b8
#
_entry.id   ef5f1ea1a9a6fada8d6a7034a40558b8
#
_cell.length_a   1.000
_cell.length_b   1.000
_cell.length_c   1.000
_cell.angle_alpha   90.00
_cell.angle_beta   90.00
_cell.angle_gamma   90.00
#
_symmetry.space_group_name_H-M   'P 1'
#
loop_
_entity.id
_entity.type
_entity.pdbx_description
1 polymer ?
#
loop_
_entity_poly.entity_id
_entity_poly.type
_entity_poly.pdbx_seq_one_letter_code
_entity_poly.pdbx_strand_id
1 'polypeptide(L)'
;MNVRQLLILGASALISSLCGPAPAEETQAQYVQIAELEIDPAQLAAYKAAAREQIETAIRVEPGVLVLYLVSQKDNPAHITVFEIYADTDAYKAHLESAHFKKYKTTTDGMVKSLKLIKADPVILGAKAR
;
A
#
# COMPACT_ATOMS: atom_id res chain seq x y z
N MET A 1 -56.66 58.47 -19.18
CA MET A 1 -57.81 57.63 -18.79
C MET A 1 -57.38 56.20 -18.55
N ASN A 2 -57.52 55.74 -17.35
CA ASN A 2 -57.50 54.40 -16.77
C ASN A 2 -56.19 53.54 -16.92
N VAL A 3 -55.44 53.71 -15.93
CA VAL A 3 -54.43 52.85 -15.44
C VAL A 3 -55.03 51.61 -14.82
N ARG A 4 -54.64 50.40 -15.28
CA ARG A 4 -54.84 49.18 -14.47
C ARG A 4 -53.47 48.67 -14.09
N GLN A 5 -53.14 48.85 -12.83
CA GLN A 5 -51.99 48.21 -12.18
C GLN A 5 -52.22 46.71 -12.13
N LEU A 6 -51.28 45.95 -12.70
CA LEU A 6 -51.21 44.53 -12.47
C LEU A 6 -50.09 44.27 -11.46
N LEU A 7 -50.49 43.90 -10.25
CA LEU A 7 -49.56 43.40 -9.23
C LEU A 7 -49.13 42.01 -9.59
N ILE A 8 -47.82 41.83 -9.88
CA ILE A 8 -47.21 40.51 -9.99
C ILE A 8 -46.62 40.18 -8.65
N LEU A 9 -47.23 39.24 -7.92
CA LEU A 9 -46.70 38.60 -6.74
C LEU A 9 -45.58 37.66 -7.19
N GLY A 10 -44.33 38.03 -6.88
CA GLY A 10 -43.20 37.16 -7.01
C GLY A 10 -43.19 36.12 -5.89
N ALA A 11 -43.42 34.87 -6.25
CA ALA A 11 -43.19 33.75 -5.36
C ALA A 11 -41.70 33.40 -5.36
N SER A 12 -40.99 33.80 -4.29
CA SER A 12 -39.61 33.34 -4.05
C SER A 12 -39.64 31.88 -3.58
N ALA A 13 -39.34 30.98 -4.46
CA ALA A 13 -39.06 29.58 -4.10
C ALA A 13 -37.68 29.48 -3.42
N LEU A 14 -37.69 29.31 -2.10
CA LEU A 14 -36.51 28.93 -1.33
C LEU A 14 -36.16 27.47 -1.69
N ILE A 15 -35.19 27.30 -2.55
CA ILE A 15 -34.56 25.98 -2.78
C ILE A 15 -33.65 25.70 -1.58
N SER A 16 -34.18 24.99 -0.59
CA SER A 16 -33.34 24.41 0.49
C SER A 16 -32.50 23.30 -0.11
N SER A 17 -31.22 23.59 -0.42
CA SER A 17 -30.21 22.58 -0.72
C SER A 17 -30.04 21.72 0.52
N LEU A 18 -30.63 20.54 0.52
CA LEU A 18 -30.29 19.44 1.42
C LEU A 18 -28.90 18.93 1.02
N CYS A 19 -27.87 19.58 1.55
CA CYS A 19 -26.53 19.02 1.55
C CYS A 19 -26.51 17.92 2.60
N GLY A 20 -26.88 16.70 2.18
CA GLY A 20 -26.67 15.52 3.01
C GLY A 20 -25.17 15.31 3.24
N PRO A 21 -24.76 14.73 4.38
CA PRO A 21 -23.36 14.38 4.59
C PRO A 21 -22.92 13.48 3.43
N ALA A 22 -21.76 13.82 2.80
CA ALA A 22 -21.14 12.96 1.82
C ALA A 22 -20.92 11.58 2.47
N PRO A 23 -21.15 10.47 1.75
CA PRO A 23 -20.84 9.15 2.28
C PRO A 23 -19.37 9.16 2.67
N ALA A 24 -19.06 8.75 3.91
CA ALA A 24 -17.70 8.55 4.34
C ALA A 24 -17.07 7.56 3.35
N GLU A 25 -15.97 7.97 2.67
CA GLU A 25 -15.18 7.04 1.90
C GLU A 25 -14.77 5.91 2.84
N GLU A 26 -15.22 4.69 2.56
CA GLU A 26 -14.69 3.50 3.22
C GLU A 26 -13.20 3.47 2.87
N THR A 27 -12.36 3.88 3.80
CA THR A 27 -10.91 3.71 3.69
C THR A 27 -10.68 2.21 3.60
N GLN A 28 -10.26 1.73 2.43
CA GLN A 28 -9.91 0.33 2.25
C GLN A 28 -8.85 -0.04 3.30
N ALA A 29 -9.05 -1.19 3.96
CA ALA A 29 -8.13 -1.68 4.97
C ALA A 29 -6.73 -1.90 4.35
N GLN A 30 -5.69 -1.50 5.08
CA GLN A 30 -4.31 -1.75 4.68
C GLN A 30 -4.08 -3.26 4.48
N TYR A 31 -3.30 -3.61 3.46
CA TYR A 31 -2.86 -4.98 3.25
C TYR A 31 -1.54 -5.20 3.99
N VAL A 32 -1.54 -6.09 4.96
CA VAL A 32 -0.36 -6.43 5.77
C VAL A 32 0.05 -7.88 5.52
N GLN A 33 1.33 -8.09 5.28
CA GLN A 33 1.90 -9.40 5.02
C GLN A 33 3.28 -9.54 5.66
N ILE A 34 3.59 -10.76 6.09
CA ILE A 34 4.92 -11.16 6.52
C ILE A 34 5.41 -12.24 5.55
N ALA A 35 6.61 -12.06 5.00
CA ALA A 35 7.28 -13.09 4.21
C ALA A 35 8.45 -13.64 5.03
N GLU A 36 8.51 -14.96 5.18
CA GLU A 36 9.63 -15.68 5.77
C GLU A 36 10.34 -16.46 4.67
N LEU A 37 11.65 -16.22 4.52
CA LEU A 37 12.47 -16.83 3.47
C LEU A 37 13.68 -17.51 4.07
N GLU A 38 14.00 -18.68 3.52
CA GLU A 38 15.32 -19.30 3.68
C GLU A 38 16.12 -19.09 2.39
N ILE A 39 17.26 -18.47 2.52
CA ILE A 39 18.15 -18.16 1.39
C ILE A 39 19.32 -19.12 1.37
N ASP A 40 19.77 -19.52 0.19
CA ASP A 40 21.03 -20.23 0.06
C ASP A 40 22.18 -19.39 0.66
N PRO A 41 22.86 -19.87 1.72
CA PRO A 41 23.92 -19.10 2.37
C PRO A 41 25.04 -18.64 1.42
N ALA A 42 25.33 -19.42 0.39
CA ALA A 42 26.32 -19.06 -0.62
C ALA A 42 25.91 -17.86 -1.48
N GLN A 43 24.62 -17.57 -1.55
CA GLN A 43 24.05 -16.49 -2.37
C GLN A 43 23.47 -15.35 -1.53
N LEU A 44 23.65 -15.38 -0.22
CA LEU A 44 23.01 -14.43 0.70
C LEU A 44 23.38 -12.97 0.41
N ALA A 45 24.64 -12.69 0.09
CA ALA A 45 25.06 -11.33 -0.25
C ALA A 45 24.41 -10.82 -1.53
N ALA A 46 24.34 -11.65 -2.58
CA ALA A 46 23.69 -11.32 -3.84
C ALA A 46 22.16 -11.14 -3.65
N TYR A 47 21.54 -12.00 -2.84
CA TYR A 47 20.12 -11.86 -2.48
C TYR A 47 19.84 -10.52 -1.80
N LYS A 48 20.62 -10.17 -0.78
CA LYS A 48 20.49 -8.90 -0.04
C LYS A 48 20.64 -7.68 -0.95
N ALA A 49 21.56 -7.74 -1.92
CA ALA A 49 21.75 -6.65 -2.89
C ALA A 49 20.52 -6.49 -3.80
N ALA A 50 19.98 -7.58 -4.34
CA ALA A 50 18.78 -7.55 -5.18
C ALA A 50 17.53 -7.09 -4.40
N ALA A 51 17.36 -7.55 -3.17
CA ALA A 51 16.26 -7.14 -2.30
C ALA A 51 16.34 -5.67 -1.92
N ARG A 52 17.55 -5.14 -1.64
CA ARG A 52 17.76 -3.71 -1.36
C ARG A 52 17.35 -2.85 -2.55
N GLU A 53 17.82 -3.17 -3.75
CA GLU A 53 17.47 -2.44 -4.97
C GLU A 53 15.94 -2.37 -5.17
N GLN A 54 15.28 -3.52 -5.02
CA GLN A 54 13.83 -3.63 -5.17
C GLN A 54 13.09 -2.77 -4.12
N ILE A 55 13.45 -2.91 -2.83
CA ILE A 55 12.78 -2.19 -1.74
C ILE A 55 12.97 -0.68 -1.87
N GLU A 56 14.20 -0.22 -2.10
CA GLU A 56 14.50 1.20 -2.26
C GLU A 56 13.75 1.79 -3.47
N THR A 57 13.62 1.04 -4.56
CA THR A 57 12.86 1.46 -5.73
C THR A 57 11.36 1.52 -5.42
N ALA A 58 10.79 0.48 -4.81
CA ALA A 58 9.37 0.42 -4.47
C ALA A 58 8.95 1.60 -3.56
N ILE A 59 9.69 1.84 -2.49
CA ILE A 59 9.43 2.96 -1.57
C ILE A 59 9.50 4.31 -2.28
N ARG A 60 10.39 4.46 -3.25
CA ARG A 60 10.56 5.71 -3.98
C ARG A 60 9.49 5.97 -5.03
N VAL A 61 9.02 4.93 -5.75
CA VAL A 61 8.18 5.12 -6.94
C VAL A 61 6.74 4.63 -6.81
N GLU A 62 6.43 3.79 -5.82
CA GLU A 62 5.10 3.22 -5.62
C GLU A 62 4.37 3.91 -4.46
N PRO A 63 3.39 4.78 -4.70
CA PRO A 63 2.70 5.50 -3.61
C PRO A 63 1.91 4.57 -2.69
N GLY A 64 1.51 3.39 -3.17
CA GLY A 64 0.76 2.40 -2.39
C GLY A 64 1.64 1.45 -1.55
N VAL A 65 2.96 1.49 -1.69
CA VAL A 65 3.90 0.74 -0.84
C VAL A 65 4.26 1.62 0.36
N LEU A 66 3.76 1.25 1.54
CA LEU A 66 3.91 2.06 2.74
C LEU A 66 5.11 1.62 3.60
N VAL A 67 5.32 0.32 3.74
CA VAL A 67 6.40 -0.25 4.53
C VAL A 67 6.93 -1.53 3.87
N LEU A 68 8.24 -1.63 3.74
CA LEU A 68 8.97 -2.85 3.41
C LEU A 68 10.19 -2.92 4.32
N TYR A 69 10.10 -3.68 5.41
CA TYR A 69 11.20 -3.91 6.33
C TYR A 69 11.74 -5.32 6.13
N LEU A 70 12.97 -5.42 5.64
CA LEU A 70 13.67 -6.69 5.49
C LEU A 70 14.72 -6.81 6.58
N VAL A 71 14.61 -7.87 7.36
CA VAL A 71 15.56 -8.17 8.44
C VAL A 71 16.12 -9.58 8.30
N SER A 72 17.37 -9.74 8.69
CA SER A 72 18.07 -11.02 8.76
C SER A 72 18.15 -11.46 10.21
N GLN A 73 17.84 -12.71 10.48
CA GLN A 73 17.97 -13.25 11.83
C GLN A 73 19.47 -13.25 12.25
N LYS A 74 19.75 -12.78 13.47
CA LYS A 74 21.14 -12.59 13.92
C LYS A 74 21.93 -13.90 13.97
N ASP A 75 21.31 -14.96 14.49
CA ASP A 75 21.95 -16.26 14.69
C ASP A 75 21.80 -17.21 13.50
N ASN A 76 20.94 -16.87 12.54
CA ASN A 76 20.78 -17.55 11.25
C ASN A 76 20.58 -16.52 10.13
N PRO A 77 21.67 -15.92 9.61
CA PRO A 77 21.55 -14.82 8.65
C PRO A 77 20.87 -15.16 7.32
N ALA A 78 20.78 -16.44 6.98
CA ALA A 78 20.06 -16.90 5.79
C ALA A 78 18.54 -16.90 5.98
N HIS A 79 18.05 -16.83 7.21
CA HIS A 79 16.65 -16.62 7.52
C HIS A 79 16.29 -15.13 7.44
N ILE A 80 15.46 -14.79 6.47
CA ILE A 80 15.04 -13.43 6.18
C ILE A 80 13.54 -13.29 6.49
N THR A 81 13.20 -12.22 7.16
CA THR A 81 11.79 -11.81 7.35
C THR A 81 11.57 -10.47 6.67
N VAL A 82 10.51 -10.37 5.88
CA VAL A 82 10.04 -9.10 5.33
C VAL A 82 8.68 -8.77 5.95
N PHE A 83 8.56 -7.61 6.56
CA PHE A 83 7.30 -7.07 7.03
C PHE A 83 6.82 -6.04 6.01
N GLU A 84 5.61 -6.22 5.50
CA GLU A 84 5.10 -5.48 4.36
C GLU A 84 3.75 -4.84 4.70
N ILE A 85 3.61 -3.55 4.38
CA ILE A 85 2.33 -2.82 4.45
C ILE A 85 2.10 -2.10 3.14
N TYR A 86 0.94 -2.33 2.55
CA TYR A 86 0.44 -1.65 1.37
C TYR A 86 -0.83 -0.87 1.73
N ALA A 87 -1.11 0.21 0.98
CA ALA A 87 -2.28 1.05 1.20
C ALA A 87 -3.59 0.24 1.16
N ASP A 88 -3.66 -0.77 0.28
CA ASP A 88 -4.77 -1.69 0.08
C ASP A 88 -4.33 -2.92 -0.73
N THR A 89 -5.27 -3.80 -1.02
CA THR A 89 -5.02 -5.00 -1.84
C THR A 89 -4.63 -4.66 -3.27
N ASP A 90 -5.15 -3.59 -3.84
CA ASP A 90 -4.82 -3.19 -5.23
C ASP A 90 -3.38 -2.67 -5.31
N ALA A 91 -2.91 -1.94 -4.30
CA ALA A 91 -1.51 -1.52 -4.18
C ALA A 91 -0.56 -2.73 -4.09
N TYR A 92 -0.93 -3.77 -3.33
CA TYR A 92 -0.18 -5.03 -3.28
C TYR A 92 -0.11 -5.70 -4.65
N LYS A 93 -1.24 -5.84 -5.35
CA LYS A 93 -1.29 -6.41 -6.71
C LYS A 93 -0.44 -5.60 -7.69
N ALA A 94 -0.52 -4.26 -7.64
CA ALA A 94 0.30 -3.39 -8.46
C ALA A 94 1.80 -3.57 -8.21
N HIS A 95 2.19 -3.75 -6.94
CA HIS A 95 3.57 -4.06 -6.56
C HIS A 95 4.08 -5.34 -7.24
N LEU A 96 3.30 -6.42 -7.22
CA LEU A 96 3.67 -7.69 -7.86
C LEU A 96 3.87 -7.55 -9.38
N GLU A 97 3.18 -6.63 -10.03
CA GLU A 97 3.27 -6.35 -11.47
C GLU A 97 4.36 -5.33 -11.82
N SER A 98 4.98 -4.68 -10.83
CA SER A 98 6.03 -3.68 -11.07
C SER A 98 7.28 -4.29 -11.70
N ALA A 99 7.96 -3.49 -12.53
CA ALA A 99 9.18 -3.93 -13.23
C ALA A 99 10.31 -4.30 -12.24
N HIS A 100 10.46 -3.53 -11.16
CA HIS A 100 11.50 -3.79 -10.14
C HIS A 100 11.20 -5.05 -9.33
N PHE A 101 9.93 -5.35 -9.01
CA PHE A 101 9.58 -6.60 -8.34
C PHE A 101 9.82 -7.80 -9.27
N LYS A 102 9.40 -7.74 -10.52
CA LYS A 102 9.64 -8.80 -11.51
C LYS A 102 11.14 -9.06 -11.71
N LYS A 103 11.95 -8.00 -11.80
CA LYS A 103 13.42 -8.10 -11.85
C LYS A 103 13.97 -8.82 -10.62
N TYR A 104 13.53 -8.40 -9.42
CA TYR A 104 13.91 -9.05 -8.18
C TYR A 104 13.56 -10.53 -8.17
N LYS A 105 12.34 -10.91 -8.53
CA LYS A 105 11.88 -12.30 -8.58
C LYS A 105 12.74 -13.13 -9.53
N THR A 106 13.01 -12.63 -10.72
CA THR A 106 13.83 -13.33 -11.71
C THR A 106 15.27 -13.48 -11.22
N THR A 107 15.84 -12.44 -10.64
CA THR A 107 17.24 -12.45 -10.15
C THR A 107 17.42 -13.42 -8.97
N THR A 108 16.43 -13.52 -8.08
CA THR A 108 16.54 -14.27 -6.82
C THR A 108 15.92 -15.67 -6.86
N ASP A 109 15.33 -16.08 -7.98
CA ASP A 109 14.60 -17.35 -8.09
C ASP A 109 15.41 -18.56 -7.66
N GLY A 110 16.67 -18.66 -8.10
CA GLY A 110 17.58 -19.74 -7.71
C GLY A 110 18.24 -19.57 -6.34
N MET A 111 18.00 -18.48 -5.62
CA MET A 111 18.61 -18.17 -4.33
C MET A 111 17.70 -18.52 -3.15
N VAL A 112 16.39 -18.60 -3.38
CA VAL A 112 15.37 -18.84 -2.35
C VAL A 112 15.10 -20.33 -2.22
N LYS A 113 15.40 -20.89 -1.05
CA LYS A 113 15.16 -22.32 -0.73
C LYS A 113 13.71 -22.54 -0.27
N SER A 114 13.15 -21.60 0.46
CA SER A 114 11.74 -21.64 0.89
C SER A 114 11.18 -20.26 1.06
N LEU A 115 9.89 -20.12 0.85
CA LEU A 115 9.12 -18.91 1.04
C LEU A 115 7.79 -19.27 1.71
N LYS A 116 7.48 -18.56 2.81
CA LYS A 116 6.19 -18.61 3.47
C LYS A 116 5.62 -17.21 3.54
N LEU A 117 4.38 -17.04 3.06
CA LEU A 117 3.64 -15.79 3.13
C LEU A 117 2.54 -15.91 4.19
N ILE A 118 2.50 -14.96 5.11
CA ILE A 118 1.53 -14.90 6.21
C ILE A 118 0.76 -13.59 6.06
N LYS A 119 -0.53 -13.69 5.75
CA LYS A 119 -1.44 -12.53 5.80
C LYS A 119 -1.71 -12.18 7.25
N ALA A 120 -1.71 -10.89 7.57
CA ALA A 120 -1.90 -10.39 8.92
C ALA A 120 -2.89 -9.23 8.92
N ASP A 121 -3.65 -9.12 10.01
CA ASP A 121 -4.47 -7.95 10.28
C ASP A 121 -3.72 -7.03 11.25
N PRO A 122 -3.64 -5.72 10.98
CA PRO A 122 -2.97 -4.81 11.88
C PRO A 122 -3.76 -4.66 13.18
N VAL A 123 -3.11 -4.91 14.32
CA VAL A 123 -3.67 -4.61 15.65
C VAL A 123 -3.25 -3.21 16.07
N ILE A 124 -1.96 -2.90 15.94
CA ILE A 124 -1.40 -1.57 16.17
C ILE A 124 -0.11 -1.41 15.35
N LEU A 125 0.03 -0.29 14.68
CA LEU A 125 1.19 0.07 13.87
C LEU A 125 1.78 1.37 14.41
N GLY A 126 2.56 1.26 15.48
CA GLY A 126 3.19 2.40 16.14
C GLY A 126 4.62 2.65 15.63
N ALA A 127 4.93 3.88 15.24
CA ALA A 127 6.27 4.33 14.93
C ALA A 127 6.45 5.79 15.31
N LYS A 128 7.69 6.17 15.70
CA LYS A 128 8.02 7.59 15.86
C LYS A 128 8.37 8.17 14.49
N ALA A 129 7.92 9.39 14.22
CA ALA A 129 8.42 10.17 13.08
C ALA A 129 9.93 10.36 13.21
N ARG A 130 10.64 10.20 12.09
CA ARG A 130 12.08 10.47 12.00
C ARG A 130 12.33 11.86 11.49
#